data_0a6279c42d6075ba2141fcc09494fcf4
#
_entry.id   0a6279c42d6075ba2141fcc09494fcf4
#
_cell.length_a   1.000
_cell.length_b   1.000
_cell.length_c   1.000
_cell.angle_alpha   90.00
_cell.angle_beta   90.00
_cell.angle_gamma   90.00
#
_symmetry.space_group_name_H-M   'P 1'
#
loop_
_entity.id
_entity.type
_entity.pdbx_description
1 polymer ?
#
loop_
_entity_poly.entity_id
_entity_poly.type
_entity_poly.pdbx_seq_one_letter_code
_entity_poly.pdbx_strand_id
1 'polypeptide(L)'
;MAGADISWTIVLTTYNRSAMLKRAIESCLAQTEPCEIIVVDDCSPDETAAVAGRFPRLTYIRNSINLGHSRTANLGIERASGTWIKHLDDDDFLHPDCLRKMTEVVVTARERGHDPKFVSCVSINVDIDETPLSRTRTLPIVKPALIRRQDIARIMLLDQAPFGTPVQVAHERQAALAVGGWNEQRPIKFLNGDESEFWIRVAPQGDTIFMPDALAYRTLWSGNEAPPHLDRLHISQYLKSRVIEQITGCEPGTGAVPPDIACYLDLHWGLVALKDGKISTALKLIPRGMLHLKAYSYIWRRSRFADAMQYLRALD
;
A
#
# COMPACT_ATOMS: atom_id res chain seq x y z
N MET A 1 21.19 -16.50 -12.73
CA MET A 1 20.52 -17.37 -11.75
C MET A 1 19.06 -17.43 -12.18
N ALA A 2 18.58 -18.60 -12.62
CA ALA A 2 17.22 -18.84 -13.07
C ALA A 2 16.24 -18.49 -11.95
N GLY A 3 15.08 -17.96 -12.32
CA GLY A 3 14.13 -17.31 -11.43
C GLY A 3 13.79 -18.12 -10.18
N ALA A 4 13.97 -17.51 -9.03
CA ALA A 4 13.38 -18.02 -7.80
C ALA A 4 11.89 -18.21 -8.07
N ASP A 5 11.39 -19.41 -7.79
CA ASP A 5 10.03 -19.84 -8.06
C ASP A 5 9.05 -18.87 -7.39
N ILE A 6 8.13 -18.28 -8.14
CA ILE A 6 7.09 -17.41 -7.59
C ILE A 6 6.00 -18.32 -7.06
N SER A 7 5.80 -18.25 -5.76
CA SER A 7 4.69 -18.93 -5.07
C SER A 7 3.94 -17.91 -4.23
N TRP A 8 2.62 -18.04 -4.19
CA TRP A 8 1.74 -17.05 -3.59
C TRP A 8 1.13 -17.50 -2.28
N THR A 9 1.08 -16.60 -1.31
CA THR A 9 0.17 -16.70 -0.18
C THR A 9 -0.74 -15.46 -0.16
N ILE A 10 -2.05 -15.67 -0.15
CA ILE A 10 -3.02 -14.62 0.18
C ILE A 10 -3.18 -14.60 1.69
N VAL A 11 -2.85 -13.47 2.31
CA VAL A 11 -3.09 -13.20 3.73
C VAL A 11 -4.36 -12.36 3.83
N LEU A 12 -5.45 -12.99 4.28
CA LEU A 12 -6.75 -12.39 4.47
C LEU A 12 -6.96 -12.10 5.95
N THR A 13 -7.05 -10.83 6.33
CA THR A 13 -7.31 -10.41 7.71
C THR A 13 -8.78 -10.12 7.91
N THR A 14 -9.34 -10.54 9.06
CA THR A 14 -10.77 -10.36 9.37
C THR A 14 -11.01 -10.02 10.84
N TYR A 15 -12.00 -9.15 11.08
CA TYR A 15 -12.53 -8.88 12.40
C TYR A 15 -13.98 -8.43 12.32
N ASN A 16 -14.90 -9.22 12.89
CA ASN A 16 -16.32 -8.90 13.07
C ASN A 16 -17.05 -8.50 11.77
N ARG A 17 -16.77 -9.22 10.66
CA ARG A 17 -17.34 -8.97 9.33
C ARG A 17 -17.68 -10.26 8.57
N SER A 18 -18.25 -11.25 9.28
CA SER A 18 -18.61 -12.56 8.72
C SER A 18 -19.46 -12.49 7.45
N ALA A 19 -20.31 -11.47 7.31
CA ALA A 19 -21.15 -11.29 6.13
C ALA A 19 -20.37 -11.02 4.84
N MET A 20 -19.23 -10.31 4.92
CA MET A 20 -18.38 -9.98 3.76
C MET A 20 -17.27 -11.00 3.53
N LEU A 21 -16.80 -11.67 4.60
CA LEU A 21 -15.71 -12.63 4.58
C LEU A 21 -15.91 -13.74 3.53
N LYS A 22 -17.14 -14.22 3.36
CA LYS A 22 -17.45 -15.28 2.39
C LYS A 22 -17.00 -14.90 0.97
N ARG A 23 -17.37 -13.69 0.51
CA ARG A 23 -17.01 -13.17 -0.82
C ARG A 23 -15.50 -13.05 -0.97
N ALA A 24 -14.81 -12.52 0.04
CA ALA A 24 -13.35 -12.40 0.05
C ALA A 24 -12.69 -13.77 -0.13
N ILE A 25 -13.10 -14.79 0.64
CA ILE A 25 -12.59 -16.17 0.53
C ILE A 25 -12.89 -16.76 -0.86
N GLU A 26 -14.11 -16.63 -1.37
CA GLU A 26 -14.49 -17.14 -2.69
C GLU A 26 -13.62 -16.51 -3.80
N SER A 27 -13.28 -15.23 -3.71
CA SER A 27 -12.38 -14.55 -4.65
C SER A 27 -10.93 -15.09 -4.59
N CYS A 28 -10.47 -15.49 -3.41
CA CYS A 28 -9.16 -16.14 -3.24
C CYS A 28 -9.17 -17.54 -3.88
N LEU A 29 -10.23 -18.30 -3.68
CA LEU A 29 -10.36 -19.66 -4.23
C LEU A 29 -10.56 -19.66 -5.75
N ALA A 30 -11.03 -18.54 -6.32
CA ALA A 30 -11.24 -18.36 -7.76
C ALA A 30 -9.96 -17.93 -8.50
N GLN A 31 -8.83 -17.75 -7.83
CA GLN A 31 -7.59 -17.35 -8.50
C GLN A 31 -7.15 -18.42 -9.52
N THR A 32 -6.78 -17.96 -10.73
CA THR A 32 -6.27 -18.84 -11.80
C THR A 32 -4.82 -19.25 -11.57
N GLU A 33 -4.10 -18.55 -10.72
CA GLU A 33 -2.75 -18.89 -10.25
C GLU A 33 -2.85 -19.67 -8.93
N PRO A 34 -2.16 -20.81 -8.75
CA PRO A 34 -2.15 -21.53 -7.50
C PRO A 34 -1.64 -20.69 -6.33
N CYS A 35 -2.34 -20.72 -5.20
CA CYS A 35 -1.96 -19.97 -4.02
C CYS A 35 -2.35 -20.69 -2.72
N GLU A 36 -1.55 -20.45 -1.68
CA GLU A 36 -1.92 -20.70 -0.30
C GLU A 36 -2.88 -19.59 0.16
N ILE A 37 -3.89 -19.95 0.96
CA ILE A 37 -4.82 -18.98 1.54
C ILE A 37 -4.76 -19.11 3.05
N ILE A 38 -4.39 -18.03 3.73
CA ILE A 38 -4.37 -17.94 5.19
C ILE A 38 -5.37 -16.86 5.60
N VAL A 39 -6.41 -17.25 6.32
CA VAL A 39 -7.35 -16.35 6.97
C VAL A 39 -6.93 -16.17 8.42
N VAL A 40 -6.63 -14.94 8.81
CA VAL A 40 -6.26 -14.59 10.18
C VAL A 40 -7.38 -13.78 10.80
N ASP A 41 -8.07 -14.39 11.77
CA ASP A 41 -9.18 -13.80 12.51
C ASP A 41 -8.68 -13.13 13.80
N ASP A 42 -8.89 -11.84 13.93
CA ASP A 42 -8.48 -11.05 15.08
C ASP A 42 -9.44 -11.16 16.28
N CYS A 43 -9.84 -12.38 16.61
CA CYS A 43 -10.77 -12.69 17.71
C CYS A 43 -12.20 -12.16 17.46
N SER A 44 -12.76 -12.42 16.28
CA SER A 44 -14.12 -11.99 15.93
C SER A 44 -15.17 -12.54 16.89
N PRO A 45 -16.11 -11.71 17.36
CA PRO A 45 -17.21 -12.16 18.23
C PRO A 45 -18.41 -12.73 17.45
N ASP A 46 -18.42 -12.59 16.13
CA ASP A 46 -19.51 -13.00 15.22
C ASP A 46 -19.30 -14.38 14.60
N GLU A 47 -20.04 -14.72 13.54
CA GLU A 47 -20.02 -16.01 12.83
C GLU A 47 -18.76 -16.22 11.96
N THR A 48 -17.71 -15.40 12.07
CA THR A 48 -16.50 -15.45 11.26
C THR A 48 -15.88 -16.85 11.24
N ALA A 49 -15.72 -17.49 12.41
CA ALA A 49 -15.16 -18.84 12.50
C ALA A 49 -16.03 -19.88 11.77
N ALA A 50 -17.36 -19.77 11.88
CA ALA A 50 -18.30 -20.68 11.23
C ALA A 50 -18.29 -20.47 9.70
N VAL A 51 -18.13 -19.23 9.23
CA VAL A 51 -17.98 -18.94 7.79
C VAL A 51 -16.69 -19.53 7.26
N ALA A 52 -15.53 -19.27 7.89
CA ALA A 52 -14.23 -19.80 7.48
C ALA A 52 -14.20 -21.34 7.48
N GLY A 53 -14.82 -21.97 8.47
CA GLY A 53 -14.89 -23.44 8.59
C GLY A 53 -15.64 -24.16 7.45
N ARG A 54 -16.36 -23.44 6.59
CA ARG A 54 -17.02 -24.00 5.39
C ARG A 54 -16.04 -24.22 4.23
N PHE A 55 -14.81 -23.70 4.33
CA PHE A 55 -13.82 -23.73 3.27
C PHE A 55 -12.58 -24.58 3.66
N PRO A 56 -12.55 -25.87 3.35
CA PRO A 56 -11.49 -26.78 3.82
C PRO A 56 -10.11 -26.56 3.15
N ARG A 57 -10.05 -25.69 2.11
CA ARG A 57 -8.83 -25.43 1.33
C ARG A 57 -8.02 -24.24 1.84
N LEU A 58 -8.38 -23.64 2.95
CA LEU A 58 -7.66 -22.53 3.57
C LEU A 58 -7.10 -22.91 4.94
N THR A 59 -6.09 -22.18 5.38
CA THR A 59 -5.59 -22.23 6.75
C THR A 59 -6.28 -21.12 7.54
N TYR A 60 -7.06 -21.52 8.58
CA TYR A 60 -7.70 -20.55 9.48
C TYR A 60 -6.92 -20.45 10.78
N ILE A 61 -6.54 -19.24 11.14
CA ILE A 61 -5.83 -18.90 12.38
C ILE A 61 -6.66 -17.86 13.13
N ARG A 62 -6.93 -18.09 14.41
CA ARG A 62 -7.65 -17.14 15.25
C ARG A 62 -6.78 -16.66 16.40
N ASN A 63 -6.70 -15.34 16.57
CA ASN A 63 -6.08 -14.75 17.74
C ASN A 63 -6.92 -15.01 19.01
N SER A 64 -6.26 -15.13 20.16
CA SER A 64 -6.95 -15.34 21.45
C SER A 64 -7.61 -14.07 21.98
N ILE A 65 -7.15 -12.90 21.53
CA ILE A 65 -7.67 -11.56 21.83
C ILE A 65 -7.57 -10.71 20.57
N ASN A 66 -8.28 -9.59 20.52
CA ASN A 66 -8.11 -8.61 19.44
C ASN A 66 -6.74 -7.91 19.60
N LEU A 67 -5.85 -8.12 18.63
CA LEU A 67 -4.49 -7.60 18.59
C LEU A 67 -4.34 -6.41 17.64
N GLY A 68 -5.35 -6.13 16.82
CA GLY A 68 -5.37 -5.13 15.77
C GLY A 68 -4.77 -5.60 14.46
N HIS A 69 -5.11 -4.88 13.37
CA HIS A 69 -4.79 -5.24 12.00
C HIS A 69 -3.31 -5.56 11.76
N SER A 70 -2.38 -4.69 12.21
CA SER A 70 -0.95 -4.85 11.96
C SER A 70 -0.39 -6.17 12.51
N ARG A 71 -0.75 -6.55 13.75
CA ARG A 71 -0.30 -7.83 14.35
C ARG A 71 -0.94 -9.02 13.66
N THR A 72 -2.19 -8.89 13.29
CA THR A 72 -2.95 -9.94 12.56
C THR A 72 -2.36 -10.18 11.19
N ALA A 73 -2.00 -9.11 10.45
CA ALA A 73 -1.32 -9.20 9.16
C ALA A 73 0.10 -9.79 9.30
N ASN A 74 0.86 -9.40 10.33
CA ASN A 74 2.19 -9.96 10.61
C ASN A 74 2.13 -11.46 10.86
N LEU A 75 1.20 -11.92 11.66
CA LEU A 75 1.00 -13.36 11.89
C LEU A 75 0.75 -14.11 10.58
N GLY A 76 -0.02 -13.54 9.67
CA GLY A 76 -0.23 -14.11 8.34
C GLY A 76 1.06 -14.17 7.50
N ILE A 77 1.87 -13.11 7.49
CA ILE A 77 3.17 -13.06 6.79
C ILE A 77 4.15 -14.12 7.36
N GLU A 78 4.20 -14.26 8.68
CA GLU A 78 5.08 -15.22 9.38
C GLU A 78 4.72 -16.67 9.03
N ARG A 79 3.42 -16.98 8.97
CA ARG A 79 2.89 -18.31 8.69
C ARG A 79 2.86 -18.67 7.20
N ALA A 80 2.99 -17.68 6.33
CA ALA A 80 2.98 -17.86 4.88
C ALA A 80 4.15 -18.74 4.42
N SER A 81 3.89 -19.63 3.46
CA SER A 81 4.89 -20.45 2.77
C SER A 81 5.31 -19.85 1.42
N GLY A 82 4.47 -19.00 0.83
CA GLY A 82 4.73 -18.37 -0.45
C GLY A 82 5.87 -17.37 -0.42
N THR A 83 6.57 -17.22 -1.56
CA THR A 83 7.62 -16.23 -1.75
C THR A 83 7.06 -14.82 -1.92
N TRP A 84 5.80 -14.70 -2.33
CA TRP A 84 5.05 -13.47 -2.48
C TRP A 84 3.79 -13.46 -1.64
N ILE A 85 3.50 -12.31 -1.03
CA ILE A 85 2.30 -12.08 -0.21
C ILE A 85 1.36 -11.15 -0.95
N LYS A 86 0.09 -11.55 -1.05
CA LYS A 86 -1.02 -10.72 -1.44
C LYS A 86 -1.88 -10.45 -0.21
N HIS A 87 -1.98 -9.17 0.20
CA HIS A 87 -2.91 -8.81 1.27
C HIS A 87 -4.33 -8.68 0.75
N LEU A 88 -5.28 -9.04 1.60
CA LEU A 88 -6.70 -8.87 1.35
C LEU A 88 -7.42 -8.58 2.68
N ASP A 89 -8.25 -7.56 2.70
CA ASP A 89 -9.17 -7.30 3.79
C ASP A 89 -10.51 -8.04 3.53
N ASP A 90 -11.22 -8.37 4.59
CA ASP A 90 -12.43 -9.19 4.54
C ASP A 90 -13.63 -8.53 3.85
N ASP A 91 -13.57 -7.21 3.63
CA ASP A 91 -14.58 -6.41 2.90
C ASP A 91 -14.25 -6.21 1.42
N ASP A 92 -13.06 -6.61 0.96
CA ASP A 92 -12.58 -6.48 -0.41
C ASP A 92 -12.55 -7.82 -1.16
N PHE A 93 -12.30 -7.82 -2.47
CA PHE A 93 -12.17 -9.05 -3.25
C PHE A 93 -11.28 -8.89 -4.49
N LEU A 94 -10.80 -9.99 -5.05
CA LEU A 94 -9.83 -10.03 -6.15
C LEU A 94 -10.48 -10.44 -7.47
N HIS A 95 -9.94 -9.89 -8.58
CA HIS A 95 -10.19 -10.43 -9.91
C HIS A 95 -9.56 -11.83 -10.03
N PRO A 96 -10.17 -12.80 -10.70
CA PRO A 96 -9.64 -14.17 -10.82
C PRO A 96 -8.20 -14.25 -11.37
N ASP A 97 -7.83 -13.35 -12.26
CA ASP A 97 -6.49 -13.29 -12.86
C ASP A 97 -5.50 -12.40 -12.08
N CYS A 98 -5.83 -11.99 -10.86
CA CYS A 98 -4.99 -11.03 -10.12
C CYS A 98 -3.57 -11.57 -9.93
N LEU A 99 -3.43 -12.73 -9.34
CA LEU A 99 -2.12 -13.32 -9.05
C LEU A 99 -1.38 -13.71 -10.34
N ARG A 100 -2.05 -14.31 -11.32
CA ARG A 100 -1.46 -14.70 -12.60
C ARG A 100 -0.82 -13.50 -13.31
N LYS A 101 -1.55 -12.38 -13.43
CA LYS A 101 -1.03 -11.17 -14.06
C LYS A 101 0.11 -10.53 -13.26
N MET A 102 0.05 -10.59 -11.92
CA MET A 102 1.17 -10.14 -11.08
C MET A 102 2.41 -11.04 -11.27
N THR A 103 2.24 -12.36 -11.39
CA THR A 103 3.32 -13.28 -11.72
C THR A 103 3.99 -12.91 -13.05
N GLU A 104 3.20 -12.70 -14.10
CA GLU A 104 3.70 -12.36 -15.44
C GLU A 104 4.61 -11.12 -15.43
N VAL A 105 4.19 -10.04 -14.75
CA VAL A 105 5.01 -8.81 -14.70
C VAL A 105 6.25 -8.95 -13.83
N VAL A 106 6.19 -9.74 -12.74
CA VAL A 106 7.36 -10.02 -11.89
C VAL A 106 8.39 -10.87 -12.66
N VAL A 107 7.95 -11.91 -13.37
CA VAL A 107 8.81 -12.74 -14.22
C VAL A 107 9.46 -11.89 -15.30
N THR A 108 8.67 -11.12 -16.05
CA THR A 108 9.18 -10.23 -17.10
C THR A 108 10.23 -9.24 -16.57
N ALA A 109 9.98 -8.65 -15.39
CA ALA A 109 10.95 -7.75 -14.77
C ALA A 109 12.26 -8.46 -14.41
N ARG A 110 12.19 -9.67 -13.83
CA ARG A 110 13.36 -10.48 -13.46
C ARG A 110 14.16 -10.91 -14.66
N GLU A 111 13.52 -11.33 -15.74
CA GLU A 111 14.18 -11.68 -17.01
C GLU A 111 14.97 -10.51 -17.60
N ARG A 112 14.58 -9.29 -17.32
CA ARG A 112 15.27 -8.05 -17.72
C ARG A 112 16.32 -7.56 -16.73
N GLY A 113 16.63 -8.36 -15.71
CA GLY A 113 17.64 -8.04 -14.70
C GLY A 113 17.20 -7.04 -13.64
N HIS A 114 15.87 -6.85 -13.47
CA HIS A 114 15.30 -6.09 -12.37
C HIS A 114 15.09 -6.98 -11.14
N ASP A 115 15.00 -6.36 -9.97
CA ASP A 115 14.71 -7.03 -8.69
C ASP A 115 13.41 -6.50 -8.08
N PRO A 116 12.24 -6.88 -8.64
CA PRO A 116 10.97 -6.42 -8.11
C PRO A 116 10.70 -7.03 -6.73
N LYS A 117 10.34 -6.17 -5.77
CA LYS A 117 9.92 -6.54 -4.41
C LYS A 117 8.50 -6.08 -4.09
N PHE A 118 7.91 -5.27 -4.97
CA PHE A 118 6.62 -4.64 -4.73
C PHE A 118 5.86 -4.48 -6.05
N VAL A 119 4.58 -4.86 -6.06
CA VAL A 119 3.68 -4.71 -7.21
C VAL A 119 2.40 -4.04 -6.74
N SER A 120 1.92 -3.06 -7.49
CA SER A 120 0.63 -2.40 -7.25
C SER A 120 -0.22 -2.44 -8.52
N CYS A 121 -1.49 -2.77 -8.39
CA CYS A 121 -2.49 -2.72 -9.46
C CYS A 121 -3.55 -1.65 -9.18
N VAL A 122 -4.47 -1.47 -10.12
CA VAL A 122 -5.66 -0.63 -9.93
C VAL A 122 -6.74 -1.45 -9.22
N SER A 123 -7.53 -0.80 -8.36
CA SER A 123 -8.80 -1.36 -7.90
C SER A 123 -9.99 -0.57 -8.42
N ILE A 124 -11.12 -1.26 -8.55
CA ILE A 124 -12.43 -0.66 -8.76
C ILE A 124 -13.08 -0.50 -7.39
N ASN A 125 -13.47 0.71 -7.05
CA ASN A 125 -14.31 0.93 -5.89
C ASN A 125 -15.73 0.49 -6.22
N VAL A 126 -16.32 -0.32 -5.37
CA VAL A 126 -17.69 -0.83 -5.50
C VAL A 126 -18.48 -0.49 -4.23
N ASP A 127 -19.79 -0.48 -4.32
CA ASP A 127 -20.64 -0.47 -3.14
C ASP A 127 -20.82 -1.89 -2.54
N ILE A 128 -21.66 -2.01 -1.52
CA ILE A 128 -21.91 -3.30 -0.84
C ILE A 128 -22.60 -4.33 -1.76
N ASP A 129 -23.32 -3.86 -2.79
CA ASP A 129 -24.00 -4.67 -3.80
C ASP A 129 -23.09 -4.93 -5.03
N GLU A 130 -21.79 -4.64 -4.92
CA GLU A 130 -20.75 -4.81 -5.94
C GLU A 130 -20.92 -3.89 -7.18
N THR A 131 -21.75 -2.86 -7.10
CA THR A 131 -21.92 -1.90 -8.18
C THR A 131 -20.66 -1.02 -8.31
N PRO A 132 -20.04 -0.93 -9.50
CA PRO A 132 -18.87 -0.09 -9.71
C PRO A 132 -19.17 1.40 -9.50
N LEU A 133 -18.39 2.07 -8.65
CA LEU A 133 -18.51 3.49 -8.33
C LEU A 133 -17.41 4.34 -8.99
N SER A 134 -16.16 3.87 -8.89
CA SER A 134 -15.00 4.61 -9.39
C SER A 134 -13.78 3.69 -9.51
N ARG A 135 -12.70 4.21 -10.12
CA ARG A 135 -11.39 3.54 -10.10
C ARG A 135 -10.46 4.24 -9.12
N THR A 136 -9.61 3.45 -8.46
CA THR A 136 -8.55 4.03 -7.63
C THR A 136 -7.55 4.77 -8.50
N ARG A 137 -6.87 5.71 -7.88
CA ARG A 137 -5.85 6.51 -8.52
C ARG A 137 -4.64 5.67 -8.91
N THR A 138 -4.12 5.87 -10.11
CA THR A 138 -2.94 5.19 -10.64
C THR A 138 -2.08 6.15 -11.44
N LEU A 139 -0.87 5.71 -11.83
CA LEU A 139 -0.06 6.39 -12.83
C LEU A 139 -0.77 6.38 -14.19
N PRO A 140 -0.59 7.42 -15.01
CA PRO A 140 -1.18 7.49 -16.36
C PRO A 140 -0.42 6.60 -17.35
N ILE A 141 -0.38 5.31 -17.09
CA ILE A 141 0.28 4.27 -17.88
C ILE A 141 -0.76 3.35 -18.52
N VAL A 142 -0.44 2.82 -19.69
CA VAL A 142 -1.28 1.85 -20.42
C VAL A 142 -0.71 0.44 -20.41
N LYS A 143 0.54 0.29 -19.98
CA LYS A 143 1.26 -0.98 -19.82
C LYS A 143 1.95 -0.98 -18.47
N PRO A 144 2.28 -2.16 -17.89
CA PRO A 144 3.05 -2.25 -16.66
C PRO A 144 4.38 -1.51 -16.77
N ALA A 145 4.74 -0.80 -15.73
CA ALA A 145 5.97 -0.01 -15.67
C ALA A 145 6.61 -0.11 -14.29
N LEU A 146 7.92 0.10 -14.24
CA LEU A 146 8.74 -0.10 -13.06
C LEU A 146 9.42 1.21 -12.65
N ILE A 147 9.49 1.46 -11.35
CA ILE A 147 10.33 2.47 -10.72
C ILE A 147 11.44 1.75 -9.95
N ARG A 148 12.69 2.17 -10.20
CA ARG A 148 13.86 1.59 -9.54
C ARG A 148 13.86 1.92 -8.05
N ARG A 149 14.37 0.99 -7.22
CA ARG A 149 14.48 1.16 -5.76
C ARG A 149 15.14 2.48 -5.34
N GLN A 150 16.12 2.96 -6.09
CA GLN A 150 16.83 4.20 -5.80
C GLN A 150 16.01 5.48 -6.02
N ASP A 151 14.93 5.39 -6.83
CA ASP A 151 14.11 6.52 -7.24
C ASP A 151 12.77 6.55 -6.46
N ILE A 152 12.33 5.40 -5.92
CA ILE A 152 10.99 5.27 -5.33
C ILE A 152 10.79 6.19 -4.12
N ALA A 153 11.82 6.36 -3.28
CA ALA A 153 11.73 7.23 -2.11
C ALA A 153 11.48 8.69 -2.49
N ARG A 154 12.14 9.20 -3.56
CA ARG A 154 11.86 10.54 -4.11
C ARG A 154 10.40 10.68 -4.54
N ILE A 155 9.89 9.68 -5.26
CA ILE A 155 8.52 9.68 -5.76
C ILE A 155 7.51 9.63 -4.60
N MET A 156 7.81 8.92 -3.52
CA MET A 156 7.02 8.93 -2.28
C MET A 156 7.01 10.30 -1.62
N LEU A 157 8.15 10.99 -1.54
CA LEU A 157 8.21 12.34 -0.97
C LEU A 157 7.34 13.35 -1.74
N LEU A 158 7.23 13.19 -3.06
CA LEU A 158 6.43 14.03 -3.94
C LEU A 158 4.95 13.63 -4.01
N ASP A 159 4.49 12.65 -3.23
CA ASP A 159 3.13 12.07 -3.27
C ASP A 159 2.74 11.51 -4.66
N GLN A 160 3.72 11.01 -5.39
CA GLN A 160 3.54 10.50 -6.75
C GLN A 160 3.66 8.98 -6.87
N ALA A 161 3.73 8.25 -5.76
CA ALA A 161 3.68 6.79 -5.70
C ALA A 161 2.28 6.32 -5.28
N PRO A 162 1.39 5.99 -6.22
CA PRO A 162 0.03 5.55 -5.90
C PRO A 162 0.01 4.05 -5.57
N PHE A 163 0.58 3.65 -4.45
CA PHE A 163 0.62 2.24 -4.05
C PHE A 163 -0.77 1.65 -3.86
N GLY A 164 -1.71 2.43 -3.29
CA GLY A 164 -3.06 1.98 -3.00
C GLY A 164 -3.19 1.28 -1.64
N THR A 165 -4.37 0.68 -1.44
CA THR A 165 -4.76 -0.07 -0.26
C THR A 165 -4.24 -1.52 -0.30
N PRO A 166 -4.34 -2.31 0.79
CA PRO A 166 -3.86 -3.69 0.83
C PRO A 166 -4.35 -4.55 -0.33
N VAL A 167 -5.62 -4.40 -0.74
CA VAL A 167 -6.18 -5.17 -1.86
C VAL A 167 -5.49 -4.90 -3.21
N GLN A 168 -4.78 -3.76 -3.37
CA GLN A 168 -4.06 -3.42 -4.61
C GLN A 168 -2.64 -3.95 -4.66
N VAL A 169 -2.05 -4.27 -3.51
CA VAL A 169 -0.61 -4.48 -3.36
C VAL A 169 -0.26 -5.94 -3.15
N ALA A 170 0.87 -6.34 -3.74
CA ALA A 170 1.60 -7.54 -3.38
C ALA A 170 3.08 -7.21 -3.18
N HIS A 171 3.75 -7.98 -2.35
CA HIS A 171 5.18 -7.80 -2.09
C HIS A 171 5.89 -9.13 -1.86
N GLU A 172 7.20 -9.15 -2.06
CA GLU A 172 8.02 -10.29 -1.71
C GLU A 172 8.02 -10.49 -0.19
N ARG A 173 7.82 -11.73 0.27
CA ARG A 173 7.74 -12.07 1.70
C ARG A 173 9.02 -11.72 2.45
N GLN A 174 10.20 -12.01 1.88
CA GLN A 174 11.48 -11.73 2.52
C GLN A 174 11.73 -10.22 2.68
N ALA A 175 11.31 -9.40 1.72
CA ALA A 175 11.39 -7.94 1.82
C ALA A 175 10.54 -7.41 2.99
N ALA A 176 9.36 -7.97 3.20
CA ALA A 176 8.51 -7.61 4.34
C ALA A 176 9.13 -8.03 5.68
N LEU A 177 9.65 -9.25 5.77
CA LEU A 177 10.32 -9.74 6.98
C LEU A 177 11.59 -8.95 7.32
N ALA A 178 12.36 -8.55 6.29
CA ALA A 178 13.59 -7.76 6.47
C ALA A 178 13.33 -6.38 7.10
N VAL A 179 12.14 -5.81 6.89
CA VAL A 179 11.74 -4.53 7.50
C VAL A 179 10.93 -4.70 8.80
N GLY A 180 10.78 -5.94 9.30
CA GLY A 180 10.05 -6.25 10.54
C GLY A 180 8.54 -6.25 10.40
N GLY A 181 8.00 -6.45 9.19
CA GLY A 181 6.55 -6.51 8.94
C GLY A 181 5.84 -5.17 9.13
N TRP A 182 4.53 -5.21 9.36
CA TRP A 182 3.68 -4.07 9.71
C TRP A 182 4.06 -3.51 11.09
N ASN A 183 4.03 -2.19 11.24
CA ASN A 183 4.36 -1.55 12.51
C ASN A 183 3.24 -1.80 13.55
N GLU A 184 3.56 -2.54 14.59
CA GLU A 184 2.64 -2.85 15.70
C GLU A 184 2.55 -1.73 16.73
N GLN A 185 3.58 -0.88 16.81
CA GLN A 185 3.60 0.28 17.68
C GLN A 185 2.94 1.46 16.97
N ARG A 186 1.61 1.55 17.03
CA ARG A 186 0.86 2.63 16.39
C ARG A 186 1.20 3.98 17.04
N PRO A 187 2.17 4.77 16.55
CA PRO A 187 2.49 6.06 17.12
C PRO A 187 1.37 7.08 16.94
N ILE A 188 0.43 6.78 16.04
CA ILE A 188 -0.72 7.63 15.75
C ILE A 188 -1.99 6.77 15.85
N LYS A 189 -2.77 6.98 16.89
CA LYS A 189 -3.92 6.16 17.30
C LYS A 189 -5.09 6.07 16.29
N PHE A 190 -5.06 6.79 15.17
CA PHE A 190 -6.22 6.98 14.27
C PHE A 190 -5.83 6.92 12.79
N LEU A 191 -4.84 6.13 12.41
CA LEU A 191 -4.47 6.01 11.01
C LEU A 191 -5.16 4.80 10.37
N ASN A 192 -6.06 5.11 9.43
CA ASN A 192 -6.18 4.34 8.21
C ASN A 192 -4.94 4.69 7.35
N GLY A 193 -3.79 4.09 7.61
CA GLY A 193 -2.53 4.46 6.98
C GLY A 193 -1.37 3.63 7.49
N ASP A 194 -1.65 2.57 8.27
CA ASP A 194 -0.68 1.57 8.68
C ASP A 194 -0.04 0.95 7.44
N GLU A 195 -0.84 0.76 6.36
CA GLU A 195 -0.40 0.29 5.07
C GLU A 195 0.62 1.24 4.42
N SER A 196 0.39 2.55 4.45
CA SER A 196 1.30 3.53 3.83
C SER A 196 2.67 3.53 4.52
N GLU A 197 2.72 3.40 5.83
CA GLU A 197 3.96 3.28 6.61
C GLU A 197 4.70 1.99 6.25
N PHE A 198 3.98 0.89 6.11
CA PHE A 198 4.55 -0.38 5.72
C PHE A 198 5.09 -0.35 4.27
N TRP A 199 4.32 0.23 3.32
CA TRP A 199 4.79 0.40 1.93
C TRP A 199 6.05 1.24 1.84
N ILE A 200 6.19 2.29 2.65
CA ILE A 200 7.39 3.14 2.72
C ILE A 200 8.62 2.31 3.08
N ARG A 201 8.49 1.30 3.93
CA ARG A 201 9.63 0.46 4.35
C ARG A 201 9.91 -0.68 3.37
N VAL A 202 8.90 -1.27 2.76
CA VAL A 202 9.05 -2.42 1.86
C VAL A 202 9.47 -2.01 0.45
N ALA A 203 8.86 -0.98 -0.14
CA ALA A 203 9.11 -0.61 -1.54
C ALA A 203 10.59 -0.28 -1.85
N PRO A 204 11.37 0.36 -0.95
CA PRO A 204 12.80 0.59 -1.19
C PRO A 204 13.68 -0.67 -1.10
N GLN A 205 13.15 -1.82 -0.69
CA GLN A 205 13.92 -3.07 -0.64
C GLN A 205 14.23 -3.61 -2.05
N GLY A 206 13.49 -3.19 -3.06
CA GLY A 206 13.70 -3.53 -4.46
C GLY A 206 12.97 -2.61 -5.41
N ASP A 207 12.85 -3.04 -6.65
CA ASP A 207 12.12 -2.27 -7.66
C ASP A 207 10.59 -2.41 -7.45
N THR A 208 9.84 -1.37 -7.79
CA THR A 208 8.39 -1.32 -7.65
C THR A 208 7.72 -1.34 -9.02
N ILE A 209 6.80 -2.28 -9.24
CA ILE A 209 6.00 -2.38 -10.46
C ILE A 209 4.62 -1.75 -10.23
N PHE A 210 4.19 -0.91 -11.18
CA PHE A 210 2.83 -0.39 -11.27
C PHE A 210 2.12 -0.98 -12.49
N MET A 211 0.92 -1.52 -12.27
CA MET A 211 0.08 -2.13 -13.30
C MET A 211 -1.14 -1.25 -13.57
N PRO A 212 -1.49 -1.01 -14.85
CA PRO A 212 -2.72 -0.28 -15.19
C PRO A 212 -3.99 -1.14 -15.09
N ASP A 213 -3.82 -2.45 -14.93
CA ASP A 213 -4.92 -3.41 -14.85
C ASP A 213 -5.72 -3.25 -13.57
N ALA A 214 -7.05 -3.30 -13.68
CA ALA A 214 -7.96 -3.36 -12.54
C ALA A 214 -8.10 -4.82 -12.09
N LEU A 215 -7.35 -5.21 -11.05
CA LEU A 215 -7.24 -6.58 -10.57
C LEU A 215 -7.79 -6.80 -9.17
N ALA A 216 -8.36 -5.76 -8.58
CA ALA A 216 -8.90 -5.77 -7.24
C ALA A 216 -10.18 -4.95 -7.16
N TYR A 217 -11.02 -5.26 -6.19
CA TYR A 217 -12.27 -4.56 -5.91
C TYR A 217 -12.26 -4.12 -4.45
N ARG A 218 -12.39 -2.81 -4.23
CA ARG A 218 -12.47 -2.21 -2.92
C ARG A 218 -13.90 -1.82 -2.60
N THR A 219 -14.45 -2.37 -1.54
CA THR A 219 -15.82 -2.07 -1.12
C THR A 219 -15.87 -0.78 -0.30
N LEU A 220 -16.68 0.17 -0.73
CA LEU A 220 -16.95 1.41 0.01
C LEU A 220 -18.26 1.28 0.78
N TRP A 221 -18.19 1.37 2.09
CA TRP A 221 -19.34 1.28 2.99
C TRP A 221 -19.09 2.11 4.27
N SER A 222 -20.11 2.36 5.04
CA SER A 222 -20.05 3.26 6.22
C SER A 222 -19.04 2.83 7.29
N GLY A 223 -18.70 1.54 7.36
CA GLY A 223 -17.74 1.02 8.34
C GLY A 223 -16.27 1.27 7.98
N ASN A 224 -15.95 1.69 6.74
CA ASN A 224 -14.58 2.02 6.32
C ASN A 224 -14.36 3.51 6.02
N GLU A 225 -15.27 4.37 6.46
CA GLU A 225 -15.10 5.81 6.36
C GLU A 225 -13.99 6.32 7.28
N ALA A 226 -13.21 7.26 6.76
CA ALA A 226 -12.15 7.90 7.55
C ALA A 226 -12.77 8.75 8.69
N PRO A 227 -12.18 8.74 9.90
CA PRO A 227 -12.67 9.57 11.00
C PRO A 227 -12.75 11.04 10.62
N PRO A 228 -13.83 11.76 11.00
CA PRO A 228 -14.05 13.15 10.59
C PRO A 228 -13.00 14.14 11.13
N HIS A 229 -12.24 13.77 12.16
CA HIS A 229 -11.24 14.63 12.83
C HIS A 229 -9.79 14.19 12.58
N LEU A 230 -9.52 13.64 11.41
CA LEU A 230 -8.18 13.19 11.04
C LEU A 230 -7.19 14.38 10.95
N ASP A 231 -6.11 14.38 11.73
CA ASP A 231 -5.02 15.36 11.61
C ASP A 231 -4.13 15.04 10.39
N ARG A 232 -4.59 15.47 9.21
CA ARG A 232 -3.93 15.23 7.92
C ARG A 232 -2.51 15.77 7.89
N LEU A 233 -2.27 16.91 8.55
CA LEU A 233 -0.93 17.51 8.62
C LEU A 233 0.02 16.60 9.38
N HIS A 234 -0.37 16.15 10.58
CA HIS A 234 0.45 15.28 11.43
C HIS A 234 0.75 13.94 10.74
N ILE A 235 -0.26 13.34 10.08
CA ILE A 235 -0.10 12.10 9.32
C ILE A 235 0.88 12.30 8.16
N SER A 236 0.71 13.34 7.37
CA SER A 236 1.60 13.63 6.24
C SER A 236 3.04 13.87 6.71
N GLN A 237 3.22 14.63 7.80
CA GLN A 237 4.54 14.85 8.38
C GLN A 237 5.18 13.55 8.86
N TYR A 238 4.45 12.70 9.57
CA TYR A 238 4.92 11.40 10.03
C TYR A 238 5.36 10.51 8.86
N LEU A 239 4.50 10.32 7.85
CA LEU A 239 4.82 9.47 6.72
C LEU A 239 6.03 9.99 5.93
N LYS A 240 6.14 11.31 5.72
CA LYS A 240 7.30 11.90 5.04
C LYS A 240 8.59 11.78 5.86
N SER A 241 8.51 11.88 7.19
CA SER A 241 9.69 11.64 8.05
C SER A 241 10.21 10.21 7.90
N ARG A 242 9.30 9.21 7.82
CA ARG A 242 9.70 7.80 7.57
C ARG A 242 10.41 7.62 6.23
N VAL A 243 9.94 8.29 5.16
CA VAL A 243 10.64 8.25 3.86
C VAL A 243 12.01 8.90 3.95
N ILE A 244 12.14 10.03 4.66
CA ILE A 244 13.44 10.71 4.85
C ILE A 244 14.42 9.82 5.59
N GLU A 245 14.00 9.14 6.65
CA GLU A 245 14.82 8.15 7.36
C GLU A 245 15.36 7.08 6.43
N GLN A 246 14.52 6.54 5.55
CA GLN A 246 14.93 5.52 4.58
C GLN A 246 15.97 6.04 3.58
N ILE A 247 15.93 7.31 3.17
CA ILE A 247 16.87 7.90 2.22
C ILE A 247 18.21 8.22 2.89
N THR A 248 18.15 8.76 4.12
CA THR A 248 19.33 9.34 4.80
C THR A 248 19.98 8.39 5.79
N GLY A 249 19.26 7.34 6.23
CA GLY A 249 19.69 6.49 7.35
C GLY A 249 19.75 7.20 8.70
N CYS A 250 19.19 8.40 8.79
CA CYS A 250 19.24 9.27 9.98
C CYS A 250 17.86 9.47 10.58
N GLU A 251 17.82 9.81 11.88
CA GLU A 251 16.60 10.24 12.57
C GLU A 251 15.92 11.42 11.83
N PRO A 252 14.58 11.53 11.90
CA PRO A 252 13.84 12.64 11.29
C PRO A 252 14.40 13.99 11.72
N GLY A 253 14.70 14.84 10.76
CA GLY A 253 15.22 16.19 10.99
C GLY A 253 16.76 16.30 11.04
N THR A 254 17.51 15.20 10.97
CA THR A 254 18.98 15.22 10.96
C THR A 254 19.61 14.97 9.58
N GLY A 255 18.83 14.41 8.63
CA GLY A 255 19.32 14.10 7.30
C GLY A 255 19.20 15.25 6.31
N ALA A 256 20.15 15.36 5.39
CA ALA A 256 20.15 16.37 4.33
C ALA A 256 19.12 15.98 3.25
N VAL A 257 17.95 16.58 3.32
CA VAL A 257 16.95 16.49 2.23
C VAL A 257 17.33 17.49 1.15
N PRO A 258 17.26 17.13 -0.16
CA PRO A 258 17.52 18.07 -1.24
C PRO A 258 16.68 19.35 -1.09
N PRO A 259 17.26 20.55 -1.30
CA PRO A 259 16.56 21.81 -1.01
C PRO A 259 15.24 21.99 -1.74
N ASP A 260 15.12 21.50 -2.98
CA ASP A 260 13.88 21.51 -3.75
C ASP A 260 12.78 20.66 -3.11
N ILE A 261 13.14 19.50 -2.54
CA ILE A 261 12.20 18.63 -1.82
C ILE A 261 11.82 19.25 -0.47
N ALA A 262 12.79 19.79 0.29
CA ALA A 262 12.50 20.46 1.56
C ALA A 262 11.51 21.61 1.38
N CYS A 263 11.74 22.48 0.38
CA CYS A 263 10.81 23.56 0.04
C CYS A 263 9.44 23.05 -0.43
N TYR A 264 9.39 21.94 -1.20
CA TYR A 264 8.14 21.31 -1.57
C TYR A 264 7.35 20.83 -0.35
N LEU A 265 8.00 20.17 0.60
CA LEU A 265 7.37 19.67 1.83
C LEU A 265 6.83 20.83 2.68
N ASP A 266 7.62 21.90 2.87
CA ASP A 266 7.18 23.09 3.61
C ASP A 266 5.94 23.71 2.93
N LEU A 267 5.94 23.85 1.62
CA LEU A 267 4.81 24.40 0.87
C LEU A 267 3.58 23.47 0.93
N HIS A 268 3.78 22.17 0.73
CA HIS A 268 2.71 21.17 0.82
C HIS A 268 2.06 21.16 2.20
N TRP A 269 2.85 21.08 3.27
CA TRP A 269 2.36 21.09 4.64
C TRP A 269 1.71 22.42 5.02
N GLY A 270 2.23 23.54 4.52
CA GLY A 270 1.60 24.83 4.69
C GLY A 270 0.21 24.89 4.09
N LEU A 271 0.01 24.35 2.88
CA LEU A 271 -1.29 24.27 2.22
C LEU A 271 -2.25 23.28 2.94
N VAL A 272 -1.75 22.15 3.45
CA VAL A 272 -2.55 21.23 4.27
C VAL A 272 -2.97 21.91 5.56
N ALA A 273 -2.04 22.58 6.26
CA ALA A 273 -2.33 23.33 7.49
C ALA A 273 -3.41 24.40 7.26
N LEU A 274 -3.36 25.09 6.12
CA LEU A 274 -4.37 26.10 5.77
C LEU A 274 -5.75 25.47 5.60
N LYS A 275 -5.85 24.32 4.94
CA LYS A 275 -7.12 23.57 4.78
C LYS A 275 -7.67 23.06 6.12
N ASP A 276 -6.79 22.71 7.05
CA ASP A 276 -7.15 22.26 8.39
C ASP A 276 -7.37 23.42 9.39
N GLY A 277 -7.39 24.68 8.92
CA GLY A 277 -7.60 25.88 9.74
C GLY A 277 -6.41 26.26 10.66
N LYS A 278 -5.25 25.58 10.50
CA LYS A 278 -4.02 25.82 11.30
C LYS A 278 -3.22 27.01 10.74
N ILE A 279 -3.82 28.23 10.78
CA ILE A 279 -3.31 29.43 10.10
C ILE A 279 -1.89 29.79 10.54
N SER A 280 -1.57 29.71 11.84
CA SER A 280 -0.24 30.02 12.36
C SER A 280 0.86 29.13 11.80
N THR A 281 0.57 27.84 11.61
CA THR A 281 1.48 26.89 10.97
C THR A 281 1.64 27.17 9.48
N ALA A 282 0.56 27.48 8.78
CA ALA A 282 0.58 27.83 7.37
C ALA A 282 1.45 29.07 7.11
N LEU A 283 1.30 30.12 7.92
CA LEU A 283 2.09 31.36 7.81
C LEU A 283 3.60 31.15 8.05
N LYS A 284 3.99 30.11 8.77
CA LYS A 284 5.41 29.76 8.99
C LYS A 284 5.99 28.95 7.82
N LEU A 285 5.22 28.01 7.29
CA LEU A 285 5.70 27.03 6.31
C LEU A 285 5.63 27.56 4.87
N ILE A 286 4.53 28.20 4.47
CA ILE A 286 4.35 28.65 3.08
C ILE A 286 5.50 29.57 2.60
N PRO A 287 5.92 30.62 3.32
CA PRO A 287 7.02 31.47 2.86
C PRO A 287 8.33 30.71 2.69
N ARG A 288 8.62 29.71 3.56
CA ARG A 288 9.83 28.89 3.47
C ARG A 288 9.78 27.98 2.24
N GLY A 289 8.63 27.38 1.97
CA GLY A 289 8.41 26.56 0.78
C GLY A 289 8.50 27.35 -0.53
N MET A 290 8.26 28.66 -0.49
CA MET A 290 8.32 29.54 -1.66
C MET A 290 9.75 29.89 -2.09
N LEU A 291 10.78 29.55 -1.34
CA LEU A 291 12.17 29.90 -1.63
C LEU A 291 12.77 29.16 -2.84
N HIS A 292 12.14 28.10 -3.32
CA HIS A 292 12.65 27.30 -4.42
C HIS A 292 11.66 27.13 -5.56
N LEU A 293 11.98 27.63 -6.77
CA LEU A 293 11.08 27.61 -7.92
C LEU A 293 10.59 26.20 -8.32
N LYS A 294 11.43 25.17 -8.18
CA LYS A 294 11.01 23.78 -8.45
C LYS A 294 9.92 23.29 -7.50
N ALA A 295 9.88 23.76 -6.24
CA ALA A 295 8.84 23.40 -5.30
C ALA A 295 7.44 23.78 -5.82
N TYR A 296 7.33 24.95 -6.44
CA TYR A 296 6.10 25.36 -7.13
C TYR A 296 5.72 24.40 -8.25
N SER A 297 6.70 24.01 -9.07
CA SER A 297 6.42 23.10 -10.18
C SER A 297 5.84 21.77 -9.72
N TYR A 298 6.25 21.26 -8.56
CA TYR A 298 5.71 20.01 -7.99
C TYR A 298 4.25 20.13 -7.52
N ILE A 299 3.85 21.32 -7.03
CA ILE A 299 2.47 21.56 -6.58
C ILE A 299 1.55 21.92 -7.75
N TRP A 300 2.02 22.76 -8.69
CA TRP A 300 1.21 23.35 -9.74
C TRP A 300 1.25 22.62 -11.08
N ARG A 301 2.07 21.56 -11.21
CA ARG A 301 2.04 20.75 -12.43
C ARG A 301 0.65 20.17 -12.65
N ARG A 302 0.10 20.39 -13.85
CA ARG A 302 -1.20 19.84 -14.28
C ARG A 302 -1.22 18.32 -14.25
N SER A 303 -0.07 17.65 -14.47
CA SER A 303 0.10 16.21 -14.30
C SER A 303 0.61 15.93 -12.89
N ARG A 304 -0.24 15.32 -12.07
CA ARG A 304 0.07 14.94 -10.68
C ARG A 304 1.19 13.90 -10.55
N PHE A 305 1.56 13.25 -11.66
CA PHE A 305 2.59 12.21 -11.71
C PHE A 305 3.76 12.58 -12.64
N ALA A 306 3.96 13.86 -12.94
CA ALA A 306 4.96 14.29 -13.91
C ALA A 306 6.39 13.87 -13.57
N ASP A 307 6.74 13.85 -12.27
CA ASP A 307 8.06 13.41 -11.83
C ASP A 307 8.15 11.88 -11.83
N ALA A 308 7.13 11.17 -11.35
CA ALA A 308 7.09 9.71 -11.42
C ALA A 308 7.28 9.20 -12.85
N MET A 309 6.65 9.85 -13.83
CA MET A 309 6.77 9.49 -15.25
C MET A 309 8.21 9.57 -15.80
N GLN A 310 9.08 10.41 -15.23
CA GLN A 310 10.49 10.51 -15.65
C GLN A 310 11.33 9.31 -15.18
N TYR A 311 10.90 8.62 -14.14
CA TYR A 311 11.58 7.47 -13.55
C TYR A 311 10.98 6.12 -13.97
N LEU A 312 9.87 6.15 -14.71
CA LEU A 312 9.22 4.92 -15.20
C LEU A 312 10.06 4.26 -16.28
N ARG A 313 10.16 2.94 -16.17
CA ARG A 313 10.73 2.07 -17.18
C ARG A 313 9.64 1.12 -17.65
N ALA A 314 9.40 1.09 -18.95
CA ALA A 314 8.45 0.15 -19.53
C ALA A 314 8.94 -1.29 -19.33
N LEU A 315 8.00 -2.20 -19.09
CA LEU A 315 8.22 -3.64 -19.01
C LEU A 315 7.74 -4.34 -20.30
N ASP A 316 8.08 -3.74 -21.45
CA ASP A 316 7.73 -4.28 -22.77
C ASP A 316 8.70 -5.39 -23.20
#